data_817b68eaf18aa8c086ed2c6a248b582d
#
_entry.id   817b68eaf18aa8c086ed2c6a248b582d
#
_cell.length_a   1.000
_cell.length_b   1.000
_cell.length_c   1.000
_cell.angle_alpha   90.00
_cell.angle_beta   90.00
_cell.angle_gamma   90.00
#
_symmetry.space_group_name_H-M   'P 1'
#
loop_
_entity.id
_entity.type
_entity.pdbx_description
1 polymer ?
#
loop_
_entity_poly.entity_id
_entity_poly.type
_entity_poly.pdbx_seq_one_letter_code
_entity_poly.pdbx_strand_id
1 'polypeptide(L)'
;MSEVVVSKNINVSANDAWNKLSSFRGIEEFSPIAKSETTGSGAGAKRTCYMPDGAAIYETLNRVDEDAMEFEYEINKGPFPITRYVSTVKVEAVDNSNTKITWGCEFDSAPEAEAEMSQLFEGFYNVIIDSLEGVLQN
;
A
#
# COMPACT_ATOMS: atom_id res chain seq x y z
N MET A 1 -4.49 18.66 -6.25
CA MET A 1 -4.38 17.38 -5.53
C MET A 1 -5.11 16.29 -6.31
N SER A 2 -4.45 15.17 -6.51
CA SER A 2 -5.02 14.05 -7.26
C SER A 2 -5.30 12.89 -6.30
N GLU A 3 -6.29 12.08 -6.66
CA GLU A 3 -6.70 10.93 -5.84
C GLU A 3 -6.80 9.70 -6.71
N VAL A 4 -6.31 8.56 -6.19
CA VAL A 4 -6.45 7.24 -6.81
C VAL A 4 -7.02 6.31 -5.75
N VAL A 5 -8.05 5.54 -6.10
CA VAL A 5 -8.64 4.56 -5.19
C VAL A 5 -8.94 3.28 -5.95
N VAL A 6 -8.50 2.15 -5.40
CA VAL A 6 -8.80 0.81 -5.92
C VAL A 6 -9.47 0.02 -4.80
N SER A 7 -10.59 -0.60 -5.10
CA SER A 7 -11.34 -1.43 -4.16
C SER A 7 -11.61 -2.79 -4.80
N LYS A 8 -11.22 -3.86 -4.13
CA LYS A 8 -11.39 -5.22 -4.67
C LYS A 8 -11.72 -6.19 -3.54
N ASN A 9 -12.57 -7.17 -3.86
CA ASN A 9 -12.83 -8.28 -2.95
C ASN A 9 -11.81 -9.38 -3.21
N ILE A 10 -11.29 -9.96 -2.13
CA ILE A 10 -10.37 -11.08 -2.21
C ILE A 10 -10.87 -12.22 -1.32
N ASN A 11 -10.51 -13.44 -1.68
CA ASN A 11 -11.00 -14.64 -1.01
C ASN A 11 -10.04 -15.08 0.10
N VAL A 12 -9.89 -14.22 1.10
CA VAL A 12 -9.12 -14.46 2.34
C VAL A 12 -9.85 -13.80 3.49
N SER A 13 -9.55 -14.22 4.73
CA SER A 13 -10.16 -13.58 5.90
C SER A 13 -9.63 -12.18 6.13
N ALA A 14 -10.45 -11.32 6.73
CA ALA A 14 -10.04 -9.97 7.07
C ALA A 14 -8.86 -9.98 8.06
N ASN A 15 -8.85 -10.89 9.02
CA ASN A 15 -7.74 -10.99 9.98
C ASN A 15 -6.43 -11.31 9.30
N ASP A 16 -6.43 -12.27 8.37
CA ASP A 16 -5.20 -12.62 7.64
C ASP A 16 -4.70 -11.46 6.79
N ALA A 17 -5.60 -10.78 6.07
CA ALA A 17 -5.25 -9.62 5.27
C ALA A 17 -4.72 -8.48 6.14
N TRP A 18 -5.41 -8.18 7.23
CA TRP A 18 -5.02 -7.11 8.14
C TRP A 18 -3.66 -7.37 8.78
N ASN A 19 -3.44 -8.59 9.29
CA ASN A 19 -2.18 -8.94 9.93
C ASN A 19 -1.00 -8.78 8.97
N LYS A 20 -1.17 -9.19 7.72
CA LYS A 20 -0.11 -9.07 6.72
C LYS A 20 0.15 -7.61 6.36
N LEU A 21 -0.89 -6.86 6.05
CA LEU A 21 -0.75 -5.47 5.58
C LEU A 21 -0.30 -4.53 6.69
N SER A 22 -0.87 -4.66 7.88
CA SER A 22 -0.58 -3.74 9.00
C SER A 22 0.81 -3.95 9.59
N SER A 23 1.43 -5.10 9.33
CA SER A 23 2.81 -5.34 9.79
C SER A 23 3.79 -4.36 9.15
N PHE A 24 3.46 -3.79 8.00
CA PHE A 24 4.31 -2.89 7.23
C PHE A 24 5.62 -3.57 6.80
N ARG A 25 5.63 -4.90 6.74
CA ARG A 25 6.79 -5.72 6.41
C ARG A 25 6.50 -6.68 5.27
N GLY A 26 7.53 -7.00 4.48
CA GLY A 26 7.41 -8.04 3.46
C GLY A 26 6.58 -7.68 2.25
N ILE A 27 6.45 -6.39 1.93
CA ILE A 27 5.66 -5.95 0.78
C ILE A 27 6.18 -6.55 -0.53
N GLU A 28 7.46 -6.91 -0.59
CA GLU A 28 8.04 -7.56 -1.78
C GLU A 28 7.43 -8.93 -2.07
N GLU A 29 6.78 -9.55 -1.09
CA GLU A 29 6.13 -10.86 -1.27
C GLU A 29 4.87 -10.77 -2.10
N PHE A 30 4.25 -9.60 -2.19
CA PHE A 30 2.99 -9.41 -2.91
C PHE A 30 2.93 -8.12 -3.73
N SER A 31 4.08 -7.65 -4.19
CA SER A 31 4.15 -6.43 -5.02
C SER A 31 5.36 -6.47 -5.95
N PRO A 32 5.46 -5.54 -6.92
CA PRO A 32 6.65 -5.43 -7.77
C PRO A 32 7.89 -4.90 -7.07
N ILE A 33 7.81 -4.52 -5.80
CA ILE A 33 8.97 -4.10 -5.00
C ILE A 33 9.95 -5.27 -4.92
N ALA A 34 11.23 -5.02 -5.16
CA ALA A 34 12.25 -6.06 -5.15
C ALA A 34 12.68 -6.45 -3.72
N LYS A 35 12.73 -5.46 -2.83
CA LYS A 35 13.18 -5.66 -1.44
C LYS A 35 12.62 -4.55 -0.57
N SER A 36 12.36 -4.84 0.69
CA SER A 36 11.98 -3.81 1.67
C SER A 36 12.67 -4.03 3.01
N GLU A 37 12.86 -2.95 3.74
CA GLU A 37 13.41 -2.95 5.08
C GLU A 37 12.53 -2.06 5.95
N THR A 38 12.11 -2.57 7.11
CA THR A 38 11.24 -1.83 8.04
C THR A 38 11.88 -1.73 9.40
N THR A 39 11.86 -0.55 10.00
CA THR A 39 12.32 -0.33 11.38
C THR A 39 11.15 0.18 12.21
N GLY A 40 11.01 -0.33 13.44
CA GLY A 40 9.90 0.00 14.30
C GLY A 40 8.65 -0.79 13.97
N SER A 41 7.58 -0.53 14.70
CA SER A 41 6.27 -1.14 14.48
C SER A 41 5.19 -0.16 14.91
N GLY A 42 4.00 -0.24 14.26
CA GLY A 42 2.92 0.71 14.51
C GLY A 42 3.23 2.09 13.98
N ALA A 43 2.49 3.09 14.46
CA ALA A 43 2.68 4.48 14.05
C ALA A 43 4.12 4.93 14.30
N GLY A 44 4.71 5.57 13.31
CA GLY A 44 6.11 6.01 13.36
C GLY A 44 7.10 5.04 12.73
N ALA A 45 6.69 3.82 12.38
CA ALA A 45 7.56 2.87 11.69
C ALA A 45 8.02 3.44 10.35
N LYS A 46 9.26 3.12 9.99
CA LYS A 46 9.88 3.56 8.73
C LYS A 46 10.10 2.36 7.83
N ARG A 47 9.81 2.52 6.54
CA ARG A 47 10.05 1.48 5.55
C ARG A 47 10.81 2.05 4.37
N THR A 48 11.81 1.31 3.88
CA THR A 48 12.47 1.63 2.63
C THR A 48 12.18 0.51 1.65
N CYS A 49 11.60 0.86 0.50
CA CYS A 49 11.30 -0.09 -0.56
C CYS A 49 12.27 0.15 -1.71
N TYR A 50 12.83 -0.93 -2.25
CA TYR A 50 13.74 -0.86 -3.38
C TYR A 50 13.07 -1.42 -4.62
N MET A 51 13.04 -0.63 -5.69
CA MET A 51 12.55 -1.05 -7.00
C MET A 51 13.56 -1.99 -7.65
N PRO A 52 13.15 -2.78 -8.66
CA PRO A 52 14.09 -3.66 -9.37
C PRO A 52 15.31 -2.96 -9.95
N ASP A 53 15.19 -1.67 -10.31
CA ASP A 53 16.31 -0.87 -10.82
C ASP A 53 17.20 -0.27 -9.72
N GLY A 54 16.87 -0.54 -8.45
CA GLY A 54 17.60 -0.03 -7.29
C GLY A 54 17.09 1.28 -6.73
N ALA A 55 16.12 1.93 -7.36
CA ALA A 55 15.56 3.18 -6.83
C ALA A 55 14.87 2.94 -5.50
N ALA A 56 15.09 3.82 -4.54
CA ALA A 56 14.56 3.69 -3.18
C ALA A 56 13.37 4.59 -2.94
N ILE A 57 12.37 4.06 -2.24
CA ILE A 57 11.18 4.79 -1.80
C ILE A 57 11.19 4.77 -0.27
N TYR A 58 11.22 5.94 0.35
CA TYR A 58 11.27 6.08 1.81
C TYR A 58 9.89 6.44 2.32
N GLU A 59 9.36 5.62 3.23
CA GLU A 59 7.99 5.73 3.73
C GLU A 59 7.92 5.77 5.25
N THR A 60 6.85 6.38 5.76
CA THR A 60 6.54 6.42 7.19
C THR A 60 5.10 5.96 7.40
N LEU A 61 4.89 5.05 8.34
CA LEU A 61 3.56 4.64 8.78
C LEU A 61 3.04 5.71 9.75
N ASN A 62 2.03 6.47 9.34
CA ASN A 62 1.56 7.63 10.10
C ASN A 62 0.59 7.24 11.22
N ARG A 63 -0.32 6.33 10.93
CA ARG A 63 -1.30 5.87 11.91
C ARG A 63 -1.79 4.47 11.61
N VAL A 64 -2.20 3.77 12.65
CA VAL A 64 -2.81 2.43 12.56
C VAL A 64 -4.04 2.44 13.45
N ASP A 65 -5.18 2.08 12.90
CA ASP A 65 -6.44 1.92 13.64
C ASP A 65 -6.83 0.44 13.59
N GLU A 66 -6.51 -0.29 14.65
CA GLU A 66 -6.76 -1.74 14.73
C GLU A 66 -8.26 -2.06 14.70
N ASP A 67 -9.09 -1.23 15.34
CA ASP A 67 -10.53 -1.47 15.41
C ASP A 67 -11.19 -1.30 14.04
N ALA A 68 -10.79 -0.28 13.31
CA ALA A 68 -11.31 -0.02 11.96
C ALA A 68 -10.59 -0.84 10.88
N MET A 69 -9.46 -1.47 11.20
CA MET A 69 -8.58 -2.15 10.24
C MET A 69 -8.19 -1.21 9.10
N GLU A 70 -7.64 -0.07 9.48
CA GLU A 70 -7.22 0.96 8.54
C GLU A 70 -5.88 1.54 8.97
N PHE A 71 -4.99 1.79 8.00
CA PHE A 71 -3.76 2.50 8.29
C PHE A 71 -3.44 3.50 7.18
N GLU A 72 -2.61 4.47 7.55
CA GLU A 72 -2.15 5.53 6.65
C GLU A 72 -0.64 5.58 6.66
N TYR A 73 -0.04 5.71 5.47
CA TYR A 73 1.40 5.93 5.35
C TYR A 73 1.67 7.01 4.31
N GLU A 74 2.87 7.56 4.35
CA GLU A 74 3.30 8.58 3.39
C GLU A 74 4.62 8.19 2.73
N ILE A 75 4.86 8.73 1.54
CA ILE A 75 6.17 8.66 0.92
C ILE A 75 6.90 9.95 1.28
N ASN A 76 8.05 9.80 1.94
CA ASN A 76 8.90 10.94 2.33
C ASN A 76 9.83 11.35 1.20
N LYS A 77 10.30 10.37 0.41
CA LYS A 77 11.22 10.59 -0.70
C LYS A 77 11.16 9.38 -1.63
N GLY A 78 11.28 9.62 -2.92
CA GLY A 78 11.28 8.53 -3.90
C GLY A 78 11.58 9.04 -5.31
N PRO A 79 11.55 8.15 -6.30
CA PRO A 79 11.89 8.48 -7.69
C PRO A 79 10.75 9.11 -8.49
N PHE A 80 9.58 9.29 -7.87
CA PHE A 80 8.40 9.75 -8.59
C PHE A 80 8.36 11.28 -8.68
N PRO A 81 7.85 11.85 -9.79
CA PRO A 81 7.72 13.30 -9.93
C PRO A 81 6.50 13.84 -9.17
N ILE A 82 6.50 13.65 -7.87
CA ILE A 82 5.43 14.09 -6.96
C ILE A 82 6.05 14.88 -5.81
N THR A 83 5.26 15.77 -5.21
CA THR A 83 5.72 16.59 -4.07
C THR A 83 5.10 16.17 -2.76
N ARG A 84 4.01 15.38 -2.82
CA ARG A 84 3.32 14.88 -1.64
C ARG A 84 2.62 13.58 -2.01
N TYR A 85 2.62 12.63 -1.09
CA TYR A 85 1.89 11.35 -1.27
C TYR A 85 1.51 10.80 0.08
N VAL A 86 0.20 10.61 0.28
CA VAL A 86 -0.35 9.97 1.47
C VAL A 86 -1.30 8.88 1.01
N SER A 87 -1.12 7.67 1.54
CA SER A 87 -1.92 6.50 1.18
C SER A 87 -2.71 6.00 2.37
N THR A 88 -3.93 5.56 2.12
CA THR A 88 -4.78 4.92 3.12
C THR A 88 -5.17 3.54 2.63
N VAL A 89 -5.03 2.55 3.52
CA VAL A 89 -5.38 1.15 3.24
C VAL A 89 -6.43 0.72 4.25
N LYS A 90 -7.55 0.18 3.77
CA LYS A 90 -8.65 -0.27 4.62
C LYS A 90 -9.01 -1.71 4.30
N VAL A 91 -9.22 -2.51 5.36
CA VAL A 91 -9.59 -3.92 5.28
C VAL A 91 -11.00 -4.06 5.87
N GLU A 92 -11.94 -4.61 5.09
CA GLU A 92 -13.33 -4.77 5.52
C GLU A 92 -13.78 -6.22 5.31
N ALA A 93 -14.21 -6.88 6.38
CA ALA A 93 -14.75 -8.23 6.28
C ALA A 93 -16.09 -8.19 5.52
N VAL A 94 -16.22 -9.00 4.48
CA VAL A 94 -17.49 -9.22 3.79
C VAL A 94 -18.19 -10.40 4.46
N ASP A 95 -17.43 -11.47 4.71
CA ASP A 95 -17.84 -12.64 5.49
C ASP A 95 -16.57 -13.30 6.08
N ASN A 96 -16.69 -14.52 6.59
CA ASN A 96 -15.56 -15.20 7.26
C ASN A 96 -14.38 -15.51 6.34
N SER A 97 -14.61 -15.59 5.04
CA SER A 97 -13.59 -15.99 4.06
C SER A 97 -13.40 -15.00 2.92
N ASN A 98 -14.10 -13.88 2.95
CA ASN A 98 -14.00 -12.85 1.90
C ASN A 98 -13.82 -11.48 2.52
N THR A 99 -12.99 -10.67 1.90
CA THR A 99 -12.59 -9.37 2.42
C THR A 99 -12.53 -8.36 1.28
N LYS A 100 -12.96 -7.14 1.57
CA LYS A 100 -12.80 -6.02 0.65
C LYS A 100 -11.58 -5.23 1.08
N ILE A 101 -10.64 -5.05 0.15
CA ILE A 101 -9.46 -4.20 0.37
C ILE A 101 -9.65 -2.92 -0.43
N THR A 102 -9.51 -1.79 0.25
CA THR A 102 -9.50 -0.47 -0.40
C THR A 102 -8.13 0.14 -0.21
N TRP A 103 -7.47 0.47 -1.32
CA TRP A 103 -6.14 1.05 -1.32
C TRP A 103 -6.18 2.33 -2.14
N GLY A 104 -5.89 3.44 -1.50
CA GLY A 104 -5.95 4.72 -2.19
C GLY A 104 -4.83 5.65 -1.78
N CYS A 105 -4.66 6.73 -2.54
CA CYS A 105 -3.72 7.78 -2.18
C CYS A 105 -4.22 9.13 -2.66
N GLU A 106 -3.68 10.15 -2.02
CA GLU A 106 -3.75 11.53 -2.46
C GLU A 106 -2.33 11.99 -2.73
N PHE A 107 -2.10 12.64 -3.86
CA PHE A 107 -0.76 13.12 -4.20
C PHE A 107 -0.81 14.43 -4.96
N ASP A 108 0.30 15.15 -4.92
CA ASP A 108 0.48 16.39 -5.67
C ASP A 108 1.61 16.20 -6.67
N SER A 109 1.38 16.67 -7.90
CA SER A 109 2.36 16.61 -8.98
C SER A 109 2.19 17.80 -9.90
N ALA A 110 3.14 18.01 -10.80
CA ALA A 110 2.94 18.94 -11.89
C ALA A 110 1.82 18.42 -12.80
N PRO A 111 1.01 19.30 -13.43
CA PRO A 111 -0.12 18.86 -14.24
C PRO A 111 0.24 17.85 -15.34
N GLU A 112 1.41 17.99 -15.95
CA GLU A 112 1.86 17.09 -17.03
C GLU A 112 2.21 15.69 -16.54
N ALA A 113 2.44 15.49 -15.25
CA ALA A 113 2.78 14.19 -14.66
C ALA A 113 1.56 13.48 -14.04
N GLU A 114 0.44 14.19 -13.84
CA GLU A 114 -0.70 13.68 -13.09
C GLU A 114 -1.28 12.39 -13.67
N ALA A 115 -1.57 12.36 -14.96
CA ALA A 115 -2.19 11.20 -15.59
C ALA A 115 -1.31 9.96 -15.50
N GLU A 116 -0.01 10.13 -15.75
CA GLU A 116 0.96 9.03 -15.68
C GLU A 116 1.07 8.49 -14.25
N MET A 117 1.15 9.37 -13.26
CA MET A 117 1.24 8.96 -11.87
C MET A 117 -0.04 8.29 -11.39
N SER A 118 -1.21 8.80 -11.78
CA SER A 118 -2.49 8.17 -11.44
C SER A 118 -2.56 6.75 -11.98
N GLN A 119 -2.17 6.54 -13.22
CA GLN A 119 -2.17 5.21 -13.85
C GLN A 119 -1.16 4.28 -13.17
N LEU A 120 0.00 4.79 -12.82
CA LEU A 120 1.04 4.01 -12.14
C LEU A 120 0.54 3.51 -10.79
N PHE A 121 -0.02 4.38 -9.96
CA PHE A 121 -0.50 4.00 -8.64
C PHE A 121 -1.71 3.07 -8.72
N GLU A 122 -2.63 3.32 -9.65
CA GLU A 122 -3.79 2.44 -9.85
C GLU A 122 -3.32 1.02 -10.22
N GLY A 123 -2.42 0.91 -11.18
CA GLY A 123 -1.87 -0.38 -11.59
C GLY A 123 -1.14 -1.09 -10.46
N PHE A 124 -0.36 -0.34 -9.70
CA PHE A 124 0.39 -0.88 -8.56
C PHE A 124 -0.55 -1.46 -7.49
N TYR A 125 -1.59 -0.71 -7.12
CA TYR A 125 -2.55 -1.17 -6.11
C TYR A 125 -3.32 -2.41 -6.57
N ASN A 126 -3.70 -2.47 -7.86
CA ASN A 126 -4.33 -3.66 -8.40
C ASN A 126 -3.43 -4.90 -8.28
N VAL A 127 -2.16 -4.76 -8.63
CA VAL A 127 -1.19 -5.86 -8.51
C VAL A 127 -1.00 -6.28 -7.06
N ILE A 128 -0.86 -5.31 -6.14
CA ILE A 128 -0.68 -5.59 -4.72
C ILE A 128 -1.85 -6.41 -4.18
N ILE A 129 -3.08 -5.97 -4.44
CA ILE A 129 -4.27 -6.63 -3.89
C ILE A 129 -4.43 -8.04 -4.47
N ASP A 130 -4.25 -8.20 -5.78
CA ASP A 130 -4.36 -9.51 -6.42
C ASP A 130 -3.26 -10.47 -5.93
N SER A 131 -2.03 -9.96 -5.78
CA SER A 131 -0.90 -10.77 -5.31
C SER A 131 -1.06 -11.14 -3.84
N LEU A 132 -1.62 -10.24 -3.03
CA LEU A 132 -1.90 -10.52 -1.62
C LEU A 132 -2.83 -11.72 -1.48
N GLU A 133 -3.88 -11.78 -2.28
CA GLU A 133 -4.80 -12.91 -2.28
C GLU A 133 -4.04 -14.22 -2.54
N GLY A 134 -3.20 -14.26 -3.57
CA GLY A 134 -2.42 -15.45 -3.91
C GLY A 134 -1.48 -15.88 -2.79
N VAL A 135 -0.80 -14.94 -2.16
CA VAL A 135 0.15 -15.23 -1.06
C VAL A 135 -0.58 -15.79 0.16
N LEU A 136 -1.73 -15.24 0.51
CA LEU A 136 -2.46 -15.63 1.72
C LEU A 136 -3.28 -16.92 1.54
N GLN A 137 -3.54 -17.34 0.32
CA GLN A 137 -4.23 -18.60 0.03
C GLN A 137 -3.31 -19.81 0.04
N ASN A 138 -2.02 -19.59 0.02
CA ASN A 138 -1.02 -20.68 -0.02
C ASN A 138 -0.52 -21.05 1.37
#